data_77ca723f38775f9a54f63e85ba9065ff
#
_entry.id   77ca723f38775f9a54f63e85ba9065ff
#
_cell.length_a   1.000
_cell.length_b   1.000
_cell.length_c   1.000
_cell.angle_alpha   90.00
_cell.angle_beta   90.00
_cell.angle_gamma   90.00
#
_symmetry.space_group_name_H-M   'P 1'
#
loop_
_entity.id
_entity.type
_entity.pdbx_description
1 polymer ?
#
loop_
_entity_poly.entity_id
_entity_poly.type
_entity_poly.pdbx_seq_one_letter_code
_entity_poly.pdbx_strand_id
1 'polypeptide(L)'
;MEKNSLTPEESFDIINKAISNFKINYRENARVFLLWGWILTFASISNFVILKILSNWEANSLKAGNWELKGLFILGNWVVFCLIGFIILYFMVRKMKKEKRVFSHLDKFIDYLWWVAAASFVFATIISFRMKIEPPMLMLLIAGIATTTTGLVIKFRPLIIGGMSFFVFSIAATFVTNEYLALLVGAALICGYLIPGYFLRSVKE
;
A
#
# COMPACT_ATOMS: atom_id res chain seq x y z
N MET A 1 -11.39 -45.73 21.12
CA MET A 1 -11.22 -44.40 20.51
C MET A 1 -12.49 -43.60 20.77
N GLU A 2 -12.55 -42.90 21.90
CA GLU A 2 -13.66 -42.00 22.21
C GLU A 2 -13.64 -40.81 21.25
N LYS A 3 -14.63 -40.73 20.37
CA LYS A 3 -14.91 -39.52 19.64
C LYS A 3 -15.36 -38.48 20.67
N ASN A 4 -14.45 -37.60 21.07
CA ASN A 4 -14.82 -36.35 21.76
C ASN A 4 -15.74 -35.52 20.83
N SER A 5 -17.04 -35.83 20.88
CA SER A 5 -18.05 -34.99 20.26
C SER A 5 -18.17 -33.73 21.11
N LEU A 6 -17.70 -32.61 20.56
CA LEU A 6 -17.88 -31.31 21.15
C LEU A 6 -19.36 -31.10 21.49
N THR A 7 -19.66 -30.56 22.65
CA THR A 7 -21.02 -30.21 23.02
C THR A 7 -21.51 -29.07 22.08
N PRO A 8 -22.81 -28.92 21.82
CA PRO A 8 -23.35 -27.84 21.00
C PRO A 8 -22.92 -26.44 21.52
N GLU A 9 -22.80 -26.28 22.82
CA GLU A 9 -22.37 -25.04 23.49
C GLU A 9 -20.89 -24.75 23.23
N GLU A 10 -20.01 -25.76 23.32
CA GLU A 10 -18.58 -25.63 22.97
C GLU A 10 -18.39 -25.30 21.50
N SER A 11 -19.19 -25.92 20.62
CA SER A 11 -19.16 -25.64 19.17
C SER A 11 -19.59 -24.18 18.88
N PHE A 12 -20.60 -23.69 19.59
CA PHE A 12 -21.07 -22.30 19.45
C PHE A 12 -20.04 -21.29 19.97
N ASP A 13 -19.35 -21.60 21.05
CA ASP A 13 -18.29 -20.74 21.62
C ASP A 13 -17.06 -20.68 20.69
N ILE A 14 -16.70 -21.80 20.09
CA ILE A 14 -15.63 -21.86 19.08
C ILE A 14 -15.99 -21.02 17.84
N ILE A 15 -17.23 -21.12 17.34
CA ILE A 15 -17.70 -20.36 16.19
C ILE A 15 -17.71 -18.85 16.52
N ASN A 16 -18.25 -18.45 17.66
CA ASN A 16 -18.26 -17.05 18.09
C ASN A 16 -16.84 -16.49 18.25
N LYS A 17 -15.93 -17.27 18.81
CA LYS A 17 -14.52 -16.91 18.97
C LYS A 17 -13.82 -16.78 17.61
N ALA A 18 -14.12 -17.67 16.65
CA ALA A 18 -13.62 -17.56 15.29
C ALA A 18 -14.14 -16.29 14.60
N ILE A 19 -15.44 -16.00 14.68
CA ILE A 19 -16.06 -14.81 14.10
C ILE A 19 -15.45 -13.52 14.70
N SER A 20 -15.27 -13.46 16.03
CA SER A 20 -14.69 -12.29 16.70
C SER A 20 -13.22 -12.06 16.27
N ASN A 21 -12.43 -13.12 16.13
CA ASN A 21 -11.06 -13.04 15.68
C ASN A 21 -10.97 -12.57 14.21
N PHE A 22 -11.89 -13.01 13.33
CA PHE A 22 -11.97 -12.52 11.97
C PHE A 22 -12.26 -11.00 11.93
N LYS A 23 -13.21 -10.51 12.71
CA LYS A 23 -13.57 -9.08 12.77
C LYS A 23 -12.39 -8.21 13.24
N ILE A 24 -11.64 -8.65 14.25
CA ILE A 24 -10.47 -7.94 14.76
C ILE A 24 -9.40 -7.81 13.66
N ASN A 25 -9.11 -8.88 12.92
CA ASN A 25 -8.13 -8.88 11.85
C ASN A 25 -8.50 -7.94 10.70
N TYR A 26 -9.78 -7.86 10.31
CA TYR A 26 -10.24 -6.92 9.28
C TYR A 26 -10.01 -5.46 9.69
N ARG A 27 -10.33 -5.11 10.93
CA ARG A 27 -10.18 -3.73 11.44
C ARG A 27 -8.72 -3.31 11.54
N GLU A 28 -7.83 -4.23 11.90
CA GLU A 28 -6.38 -3.98 11.96
C GLU A 28 -5.80 -3.80 10.55
N ASN A 29 -6.15 -4.66 9.61
CA ASN A 29 -5.73 -4.53 8.23
C ASN A 29 -6.22 -3.19 7.62
N ALA A 30 -7.46 -2.76 7.92
CA ALA A 30 -7.97 -1.46 7.49
C ALA A 30 -7.10 -0.30 7.96
N ARG A 31 -6.61 -0.33 9.22
CA ARG A 31 -5.73 0.72 9.76
C ARG A 31 -4.41 0.80 9.00
N VAL A 32 -3.83 -0.35 8.63
CA VAL A 32 -2.58 -0.41 7.85
C VAL A 32 -2.78 0.15 6.44
N PHE A 33 -3.86 -0.24 5.75
CA PHE A 33 -4.17 0.30 4.42
C PHE A 33 -4.45 1.80 4.44
N LEU A 34 -5.19 2.29 5.43
CA LEU A 34 -5.44 3.73 5.59
C LEU A 34 -4.17 4.50 5.92
N LEU A 35 -3.32 3.97 6.79
CA LEU A 35 -2.03 4.59 7.12
C LEU A 35 -1.18 4.78 5.86
N TRP A 36 -0.92 3.70 5.13
CA TRP A 36 -0.13 3.76 3.91
C TRP A 36 -0.82 4.57 2.82
N GLY A 37 -2.14 4.44 2.68
CA GLY A 37 -2.92 5.23 1.74
C GLY A 37 -2.74 6.73 1.95
N TRP A 38 -2.86 7.24 3.16
CA TRP A 38 -2.67 8.65 3.47
C TRP A 38 -1.22 9.10 3.30
N ILE A 39 -0.25 8.38 3.86
CA ILE A 39 1.17 8.74 3.79
C ILE A 39 1.64 8.82 2.35
N LEU A 40 1.35 7.81 1.54
CA LEU A 40 1.77 7.77 0.16
C LEU A 40 1.03 8.80 -0.71
N THR A 41 -0.25 9.11 -0.42
CA THR A 41 -0.98 10.18 -1.11
C THR A 41 -0.35 11.55 -0.80
N PHE A 42 0.01 11.82 0.46
CA PHE A 42 0.73 13.05 0.80
C PHE A 42 2.12 13.09 0.17
N ALA A 43 2.85 11.98 0.12
CA ALA A 43 4.12 11.86 -0.59
C ALA A 43 3.97 12.21 -2.07
N SER A 44 2.90 11.74 -2.70
CA SER A 44 2.59 11.99 -4.10
C SER A 44 2.28 13.48 -4.37
N ILE A 45 1.48 14.12 -3.51
CA ILE A 45 1.19 15.56 -3.61
C ILE A 45 2.48 16.37 -3.39
N SER A 46 3.28 16.03 -2.38
CA SER A 46 4.58 16.65 -2.13
C SER A 46 5.51 16.51 -3.34
N ASN A 47 5.52 15.34 -3.97
CA ASN A 47 6.31 15.08 -5.16
C ASN A 47 5.88 15.95 -6.35
N PHE A 48 4.57 16.16 -6.54
CA PHE A 48 4.06 17.08 -7.54
C PHE A 48 4.56 18.53 -7.31
N VAL A 49 4.53 19.00 -6.07
CA VAL A 49 5.00 20.34 -5.72
C VAL A 49 6.51 20.46 -5.98
N ILE A 50 7.30 19.48 -5.57
CA ILE A 50 8.74 19.45 -5.80
C ILE A 50 9.06 19.51 -7.31
N LEU A 51 8.40 18.68 -8.11
CA LEU A 51 8.60 18.63 -9.55
C LEU A 51 8.23 19.96 -10.21
N LYS A 52 7.13 20.60 -9.78
CA LYS A 52 6.71 21.89 -10.31
C LYS A 52 7.68 23.03 -9.97
N ILE A 53 8.25 23.01 -8.76
CA ILE A 53 9.28 23.96 -8.36
C ILE A 53 10.54 23.76 -9.19
N LEU A 54 10.98 22.50 -9.37
CA LEU A 54 12.16 22.16 -10.15
C LEU A 54 11.98 22.53 -11.63
N SER A 55 10.82 22.27 -12.23
CA SER A 55 10.54 22.63 -13.62
C SER A 55 10.56 24.14 -13.85
N ASN A 56 9.98 24.93 -12.92
CA ASN A 56 10.03 26.39 -12.96
C ASN A 56 11.45 26.93 -12.80
N TRP A 57 12.27 26.31 -11.95
CA TRP A 57 13.65 26.71 -11.76
C TRP A 57 14.53 26.42 -13.00
N GLU A 58 14.30 25.27 -13.64
CA GLU A 58 14.99 24.95 -14.90
C GLU A 58 14.60 25.89 -16.05
N ALA A 59 13.33 26.28 -16.13
CA ALA A 59 12.87 27.24 -17.13
C ALA A 59 13.51 28.63 -16.96
N ASN A 60 13.86 29.01 -15.72
CA ASN A 60 14.47 30.29 -15.40
C ASN A 60 16.02 30.27 -15.39
N SER A 61 16.63 29.08 -15.31
CA SER A 61 18.07 28.88 -15.38
C SER A 61 18.44 28.29 -16.73
N LEU A 62 19.35 28.96 -17.48
CA LEU A 62 19.89 28.50 -18.78
C LEU A 62 20.67 27.15 -18.70
N LYS A 63 20.54 26.42 -17.59
CA LYS A 63 21.18 25.12 -17.40
C LYS A 63 20.15 24.02 -17.65
N ALA A 64 20.40 23.17 -18.65
CA ALA A 64 19.64 21.96 -18.90
C ALA A 64 19.46 21.14 -17.62
N GLY A 65 18.23 20.73 -17.32
CA GLY A 65 17.87 20.04 -16.10
C GLY A 65 18.68 18.76 -15.91
N ASN A 66 19.27 18.64 -14.72
CA ASN A 66 20.06 17.47 -14.37
C ASN A 66 19.11 16.33 -13.94
N TRP A 67 18.86 15.35 -14.82
CA TRP A 67 18.01 14.19 -14.56
C TRP A 67 18.38 13.48 -13.23
N GLU A 68 19.67 13.39 -12.92
CA GLU A 68 20.15 12.76 -11.69
C GLU A 68 19.71 13.54 -10.45
N LEU A 69 19.80 14.86 -10.51
CA LEU A 69 19.38 15.73 -9.40
C LEU A 69 17.87 15.65 -9.15
N LYS A 70 17.07 15.68 -10.23
CA LYS A 70 15.61 15.46 -10.12
C LYS A 70 15.29 14.12 -9.49
N GLY A 71 15.93 13.04 -9.98
CA GLY A 71 15.76 11.70 -9.46
C GLY A 71 16.12 11.60 -7.96
N LEU A 72 17.15 12.31 -7.51
CA LEU A 72 17.55 12.34 -6.12
C LEU A 72 16.49 13.01 -5.22
N PHE A 73 15.93 14.15 -5.65
CA PHE A 73 14.86 14.82 -4.90
C PHE A 73 13.59 13.98 -4.81
N ILE A 74 13.17 13.35 -5.91
CA ILE A 74 12.03 12.45 -5.95
C ILE A 74 12.26 11.27 -5.01
N LEU A 75 13.40 10.61 -5.10
CA LEU A 75 13.77 9.48 -4.24
C LEU A 75 13.81 9.89 -2.77
N GLY A 76 14.43 11.02 -2.45
CA GLY A 76 14.52 11.56 -1.11
C GLY A 76 13.12 11.79 -0.51
N ASN A 77 12.20 12.39 -1.28
CA ASN A 77 10.82 12.59 -0.86
C ASN A 77 10.14 11.25 -0.50
N TRP A 78 10.20 10.24 -1.38
CA TRP A 78 9.60 8.94 -1.12
C TRP A 78 10.22 8.23 0.08
N VAL A 79 11.56 8.28 0.23
CA VAL A 79 12.27 7.68 1.37
C VAL A 79 11.83 8.33 2.69
N VAL A 80 11.71 9.66 2.75
CA VAL A 80 11.27 10.37 3.97
C VAL A 80 9.86 9.94 4.37
N PHE A 81 8.90 9.93 3.43
CA PHE A 81 7.52 9.52 3.73
C PHE A 81 7.44 8.04 4.11
N CYS A 82 8.20 7.15 3.45
CA CYS A 82 8.27 5.74 3.83
C CYS A 82 8.84 5.56 5.25
N LEU A 83 9.90 6.28 5.61
CA LEU A 83 10.45 6.22 6.97
C LEU A 83 9.43 6.67 8.02
N ILE A 84 8.71 7.77 7.77
CA ILE A 84 7.60 8.23 8.64
C ILE A 84 6.55 7.11 8.76
N GLY A 85 6.17 6.50 7.63
CA GLY A 85 5.20 5.40 7.59
C GLY A 85 5.64 4.20 8.44
N PHE A 86 6.89 3.78 8.29
CA PHE A 86 7.44 2.66 9.08
C PHE A 86 7.53 2.97 10.57
N ILE A 87 7.88 4.21 10.94
CA ILE A 87 7.90 4.63 12.36
C ILE A 87 6.49 4.54 12.96
N ILE A 88 5.49 5.10 12.27
CA ILE A 88 4.10 5.06 12.74
C ILE A 88 3.60 3.62 12.79
N LEU A 89 3.88 2.81 11.75
CA LEU A 89 3.53 1.40 11.70
C LEU A 89 4.13 0.62 12.85
N TYR A 90 5.42 0.86 13.19
CA TYR A 90 6.08 0.22 14.31
C TYR A 90 5.36 0.47 15.64
N PHE A 91 5.00 1.72 15.95
CA PHE A 91 4.25 2.05 17.14
C PHE A 91 2.85 1.44 17.14
N MET A 92 2.18 1.45 15.99
CA MET A 92 0.85 0.87 15.81
C MET A 92 0.87 -0.65 16.03
N VAL A 93 1.79 -1.37 15.41
CA VAL A 93 1.93 -2.83 15.57
C VAL A 93 2.32 -3.18 17.03
N ARG A 94 3.18 -2.38 17.66
CA ARG A 94 3.55 -2.59 19.07
C ARG A 94 2.34 -2.45 20.00
N LYS A 95 1.42 -1.54 19.71
CA LYS A 95 0.16 -1.37 20.44
C LYS A 95 -0.79 -2.56 20.20
N MET A 96 -0.90 -3.02 18.95
CA MET A 96 -1.76 -4.13 18.56
C MET A 96 -1.30 -5.47 19.17
N LYS A 97 0.02 -5.72 19.28
CA LYS A 97 0.58 -6.93 19.90
C LYS A 97 0.23 -7.08 21.40
N LYS A 98 -0.14 -5.99 22.09
CA LYS A 98 -0.61 -6.04 23.48
C LYS A 98 -2.06 -6.56 23.61
N GLU A 99 -2.85 -6.44 22.56
CA GLU A 99 -4.19 -7.00 22.47
C GLU A 99 -4.01 -8.42 21.90
N LYS A 100 -4.19 -9.47 22.71
CA LYS A 100 -3.95 -10.90 22.41
C LYS A 100 -4.41 -11.31 21.00
N ARG A 101 -3.55 -11.12 19.99
CA ARG A 101 -3.83 -11.48 18.60
C ARG A 101 -3.50 -12.95 18.36
N VAL A 102 -4.44 -13.71 17.85
CA VAL A 102 -4.18 -15.06 17.35
C VAL A 102 -3.71 -14.91 15.88
N PHE A 103 -2.42 -15.15 15.63
CA PHE A 103 -1.87 -15.12 14.27
C PHE A 103 -2.35 -16.34 13.48
N SER A 104 -3.05 -16.07 12.38
CA SER A 104 -3.43 -17.09 11.41
C SER A 104 -2.30 -17.37 10.40
N HIS A 105 -2.32 -18.55 9.79
CA HIS A 105 -1.43 -18.84 8.65
C HIS A 105 -1.60 -17.85 7.49
N LEU A 106 -2.82 -17.31 7.31
CA LEU A 106 -3.11 -16.29 6.31
C LEU A 106 -2.41 -14.95 6.60
N ASP A 107 -2.30 -14.55 7.87
CA ASP A 107 -1.58 -13.33 8.25
C ASP A 107 -0.09 -13.43 7.87
N LYS A 108 0.53 -14.58 8.12
CA LYS A 108 1.93 -14.83 7.72
C LYS A 108 2.11 -14.79 6.21
N PHE A 109 1.17 -15.35 5.45
CA PHE A 109 1.21 -15.30 3.99
C PHE A 109 1.15 -13.85 3.48
N ILE A 110 0.24 -13.04 4.04
CA ILE A 110 0.12 -11.61 3.69
C ILE A 110 1.41 -10.88 4.04
N ASP A 111 2.00 -11.13 5.21
CA ASP A 111 3.27 -10.51 5.61
C ASP A 111 4.40 -10.85 4.61
N TYR A 112 4.55 -12.12 4.23
CA TYR A 112 5.55 -12.53 3.22
C TYR A 112 5.28 -11.90 1.85
N LEU A 113 4.02 -11.83 1.42
CA LEU A 113 3.64 -11.18 0.17
C LEU A 113 4.10 -9.70 0.15
N TRP A 114 3.88 -8.97 1.25
CA TRP A 114 4.30 -7.58 1.36
C TRP A 114 5.82 -7.42 1.47
N TRP A 115 6.54 -8.38 2.06
CA TRP A 115 8.01 -8.38 2.03
C TRP A 115 8.55 -8.59 0.62
N VAL A 116 7.97 -9.52 -0.15
CA VAL A 116 8.31 -9.72 -1.56
C VAL A 116 7.99 -8.49 -2.39
N ALA A 117 6.83 -7.86 -2.17
CA ALA A 117 6.47 -6.61 -2.84
C ALA A 117 7.46 -5.48 -2.51
N ALA A 118 7.87 -5.35 -1.23
CA ALA A 118 8.87 -4.36 -0.82
C ALA A 118 10.22 -4.56 -1.52
N ALA A 119 10.70 -5.80 -1.59
CA ALA A 119 11.90 -6.13 -2.36
C ALA A 119 11.72 -5.80 -3.86
N SER A 120 10.57 -6.12 -4.43
CA SER A 120 10.24 -5.81 -5.83
C SER A 120 10.22 -4.30 -6.11
N PHE A 121 9.78 -3.46 -5.17
CA PHE A 121 9.85 -2.00 -5.30
C PHE A 121 11.30 -1.50 -5.39
N VAL A 122 12.22 -2.08 -4.61
CA VAL A 122 13.65 -1.74 -4.68
C VAL A 122 14.22 -2.10 -6.06
N PHE A 123 13.96 -3.31 -6.55
CA PHE A 123 14.40 -3.73 -7.88
C PHE A 123 13.78 -2.87 -8.98
N ALA A 124 12.48 -2.57 -8.92
CA ALA A 124 11.80 -1.70 -9.87
C ALA A 124 12.44 -0.30 -9.91
N THR A 125 12.83 0.25 -8.75
CA THR A 125 13.54 1.53 -8.67
C THR A 125 14.90 1.45 -9.38
N ILE A 126 15.70 0.43 -9.12
CA ILE A 126 17.02 0.24 -9.75
C ILE A 126 16.88 0.10 -11.28
N ILE A 127 15.93 -0.72 -11.73
CA ILE A 127 15.65 -0.92 -13.16
C ILE A 127 15.23 0.39 -13.81
N SER A 128 14.33 1.14 -13.20
CA SER A 128 13.84 2.42 -13.71
C SER A 128 14.98 3.43 -13.87
N PHE A 129 15.88 3.55 -12.88
CA PHE A 129 17.04 4.40 -12.99
C PHE A 129 17.98 4.00 -14.12
N ARG A 130 18.24 2.70 -14.28
CA ARG A 130 19.13 2.18 -15.33
C ARG A 130 18.55 2.36 -16.73
N MET A 131 17.25 2.14 -16.88
CA MET A 131 16.55 2.23 -18.17
C MET A 131 16.03 3.64 -18.48
N LYS A 132 16.14 4.59 -17.56
CA LYS A 132 15.57 5.95 -17.66
C LYS A 132 14.06 5.94 -17.91
N ILE A 133 13.38 4.99 -17.27
CA ILE A 133 11.90 4.87 -17.31
C ILE A 133 11.34 5.45 -16.01
N GLU A 134 10.16 6.05 -16.09
CA GLU A 134 9.46 6.57 -14.91
C GLU A 134 9.08 5.45 -13.93
N PRO A 135 9.58 5.46 -12.68
CA PRO A 135 9.35 4.39 -11.70
C PRO A 135 7.88 4.07 -11.41
N PRO A 136 6.94 5.03 -11.41
CA PRO A 136 5.55 4.79 -11.05
C PRO A 136 4.85 3.70 -11.84
N MET A 137 5.19 3.50 -13.12
CA MET A 137 4.60 2.44 -13.95
C MET A 137 4.77 1.05 -13.29
N LEU A 138 6.01 0.71 -12.97
CA LEU A 138 6.35 -0.58 -12.35
C LEU A 138 5.85 -0.67 -10.90
N MET A 139 5.92 0.44 -10.16
CA MET A 139 5.46 0.47 -8.78
C MET A 139 3.95 0.26 -8.65
N LEU A 140 3.14 0.88 -9.51
CA LEU A 140 1.69 0.68 -9.53
C LEU A 140 1.34 -0.76 -9.92
N LEU A 141 2.09 -1.37 -10.84
CA LEU A 141 1.90 -2.77 -11.22
C LEU A 141 2.12 -3.70 -10.01
N ILE A 142 3.25 -3.53 -9.31
CA ILE A 142 3.60 -4.33 -8.12
C ILE A 142 2.56 -4.12 -7.01
N ALA A 143 2.18 -2.86 -6.76
CA ALA A 143 1.14 -2.53 -5.78
C ALA A 143 -0.20 -3.19 -6.14
N GLY A 144 -0.56 -3.20 -7.43
CA GLY A 144 -1.76 -3.88 -7.94
C GLY A 144 -1.75 -5.37 -7.65
N ILE A 145 -0.65 -6.06 -7.95
CA ILE A 145 -0.48 -7.49 -7.67
C ILE A 145 -0.62 -7.76 -6.16
N ALA A 146 0.13 -7.05 -5.33
CA ALA A 146 0.13 -7.27 -3.88
C ALA A 146 -1.25 -6.99 -3.26
N THR A 147 -1.90 -5.89 -3.66
CA THR A 147 -3.21 -5.48 -3.11
C THR A 147 -4.32 -6.40 -3.58
N THR A 148 -4.35 -6.77 -4.87
CA THR A 148 -5.35 -7.70 -5.42
C THR A 148 -5.22 -9.07 -4.77
N THR A 149 -3.99 -9.60 -4.65
CA THR A 149 -3.73 -10.89 -4.00
C THR A 149 -4.15 -10.85 -2.53
N THR A 150 -3.83 -9.78 -1.80
CA THR A 150 -4.30 -9.59 -0.42
C THR A 150 -5.82 -9.60 -0.36
N GLY A 151 -6.49 -8.87 -1.26
CA GLY A 151 -7.95 -8.82 -1.35
C GLY A 151 -8.60 -10.19 -1.61
N LEU A 152 -7.99 -11.01 -2.48
CA LEU A 152 -8.43 -12.38 -2.78
C LEU A 152 -8.26 -13.29 -1.56
N VAL A 153 -7.11 -13.21 -0.87
CA VAL A 153 -6.82 -14.03 0.31
C VAL A 153 -7.79 -13.74 1.45
N ILE A 154 -8.08 -12.47 1.71
CA ILE A 154 -9.03 -12.07 2.74
C ILE A 154 -10.50 -12.10 2.26
N LYS A 155 -10.75 -12.43 0.98
CA LYS A 155 -12.07 -12.47 0.33
C LYS A 155 -12.86 -11.15 0.45
N PHE A 156 -12.18 -10.03 0.35
CA PHE A 156 -12.77 -8.69 0.48
C PHE A 156 -12.83 -7.98 -0.88
N ARG A 157 -14.02 -7.95 -1.48
CA ARG A 157 -14.26 -7.41 -2.83
C ARG A 157 -13.78 -5.97 -3.05
N PRO A 158 -14.02 -4.99 -2.14
CA PRO A 158 -13.54 -3.64 -2.36
C PRO A 158 -12.02 -3.53 -2.50
N LEU A 159 -11.25 -4.38 -1.78
CA LEU A 159 -9.79 -4.40 -1.89
C LEU A 159 -9.32 -5.04 -3.21
N ILE A 160 -10.05 -6.03 -3.72
CA ILE A 160 -9.80 -6.61 -5.04
C ILE A 160 -9.98 -5.53 -6.12
N ILE A 161 -11.08 -4.79 -6.09
CA ILE A 161 -11.37 -3.70 -7.03
C ILE A 161 -10.32 -2.59 -6.91
N GLY A 162 -9.94 -2.22 -5.68
CA GLY A 162 -8.87 -1.26 -5.43
C GLY A 162 -7.51 -1.71 -5.98
N GLY A 163 -7.18 -3.00 -5.82
CA GLY A 163 -5.98 -3.60 -6.41
C GLY A 163 -6.02 -3.59 -7.95
N MET A 164 -7.17 -3.92 -8.54
CA MET A 164 -7.37 -3.84 -9.99
C MET A 164 -7.24 -2.42 -10.54
N SER A 165 -7.65 -1.40 -9.78
CA SER A 165 -7.47 0.00 -10.21
C SER A 165 -6.01 0.37 -10.40
N PHE A 166 -5.07 -0.18 -9.61
CA PHE A 166 -3.64 0.06 -9.80
C PHE A 166 -3.14 -0.40 -11.18
N PHE A 167 -3.66 -1.51 -11.72
CA PHE A 167 -3.29 -1.94 -13.09
C PHE A 167 -3.75 -0.93 -14.14
N VAL A 168 -4.97 -0.40 -14.00
CA VAL A 168 -5.49 0.66 -14.89
C VAL A 168 -4.61 1.90 -14.80
N PHE A 169 -4.28 2.36 -13.58
CA PHE A 169 -3.40 3.49 -13.36
C PHE A 169 -1.96 3.24 -13.81
N SER A 170 -1.45 2.00 -13.72
CA SER A 170 -0.14 1.62 -14.26
C SER A 170 -0.08 1.79 -15.77
N ILE A 171 -1.13 1.38 -16.48
CA ILE A 171 -1.25 1.61 -17.94
C ILE A 171 -1.38 3.10 -18.22
N ALA A 172 -2.25 3.82 -17.50
CA ALA A 172 -2.42 5.26 -17.67
C ALA A 172 -1.11 6.04 -17.45
N ALA A 173 -0.25 5.58 -16.53
CA ALA A 173 1.05 6.17 -16.26
C ALA A 173 2.01 6.14 -17.47
N THR A 174 1.77 5.27 -18.46
CA THR A 174 2.58 5.25 -19.69
C THR A 174 2.26 6.41 -20.64
N PHE A 175 1.09 7.03 -20.48
CA PHE A 175 0.63 8.14 -21.33
C PHE A 175 0.81 9.51 -20.67
N VAL A 176 1.09 9.55 -19.37
CA VAL A 176 1.23 10.78 -18.60
C VAL A 176 2.70 11.00 -18.26
N THR A 177 3.21 12.17 -18.58
CA THR A 177 4.58 12.56 -18.34
C THR A 177 4.66 13.78 -17.41
N ASN A 178 5.89 14.10 -16.96
CA ASN A 178 6.18 15.25 -16.11
C ASN A 178 5.52 15.20 -14.71
N GLU A 179 5.29 16.37 -14.13
CA GLU A 179 4.72 16.54 -12.79
C GLU A 179 3.32 15.93 -12.62
N TYR A 180 2.54 15.82 -13.68
CA TYR A 180 1.17 15.26 -13.64
C TYR A 180 1.16 13.75 -13.33
N LEU A 181 2.28 13.05 -13.62
CA LEU A 181 2.43 11.65 -13.23
C LEU A 181 2.33 11.46 -11.70
N ALA A 182 2.83 12.43 -10.93
CA ALA A 182 2.69 12.41 -9.48
C ALA A 182 1.22 12.50 -9.05
N LEU A 183 0.40 13.36 -9.68
CA LEU A 183 -1.03 13.44 -9.37
C LEU A 183 -1.77 12.14 -9.73
N LEU A 184 -1.40 11.50 -10.85
CA LEU A 184 -1.97 10.22 -11.26
C LEU A 184 -1.66 9.13 -10.23
N VAL A 185 -0.44 9.08 -9.69
CA VAL A 185 -0.07 8.18 -8.59
C VAL A 185 -0.91 8.46 -7.34
N GLY A 186 -1.12 9.73 -6.99
CA GLY A 186 -2.00 10.13 -5.88
C GLY A 186 -3.42 9.61 -6.06
N ALA A 187 -4.00 9.78 -7.25
CA ALA A 187 -5.32 9.25 -7.58
C ALA A 187 -5.37 7.71 -7.48
N ALA A 188 -4.34 7.02 -7.97
CA ALA A 188 -4.22 5.56 -7.85
C ALA A 188 -4.21 5.10 -6.39
N LEU A 189 -3.48 5.82 -5.52
CA LEU A 189 -3.39 5.50 -4.09
C LEU A 189 -4.72 5.73 -3.35
N ILE A 190 -5.46 6.78 -3.74
CA ILE A 190 -6.80 7.02 -3.21
C ILE A 190 -7.74 5.87 -3.59
N CYS A 191 -7.78 5.50 -4.86
CA CYS A 191 -8.64 4.43 -5.37
C CYS A 191 -8.22 3.04 -4.84
N GLY A 192 -6.91 2.79 -4.75
CA GLY A 192 -6.36 1.48 -4.41
C GLY A 192 -6.25 1.20 -2.90
N TYR A 193 -6.03 2.23 -2.09
CA TYR A 193 -5.84 2.06 -0.64
C TYR A 193 -6.86 2.80 0.21
N LEU A 194 -7.13 4.09 -0.04
CA LEU A 194 -8.02 4.85 0.83
C LEU A 194 -9.46 4.39 0.72
N ILE A 195 -10.01 4.30 -0.48
CA ILE A 195 -11.39 3.87 -0.67
C ILE A 195 -11.60 2.46 -0.09
N PRO A 196 -10.85 1.41 -0.48
CA PRO A 196 -11.05 0.08 0.12
C PRO A 196 -10.74 0.04 1.62
N GLY A 197 -9.78 0.83 2.09
CA GLY A 197 -9.45 0.94 3.51
C GLY A 197 -10.60 1.50 4.35
N TYR A 198 -11.30 2.52 3.86
CA TYR A 198 -12.51 3.03 4.52
C TYR A 198 -13.66 2.04 4.47
N PHE A 199 -13.87 1.36 3.35
CA PHE A 199 -14.86 0.28 3.27
C PHE A 199 -14.55 -0.86 4.25
N LEU A 200 -13.28 -1.25 4.37
CA LEU A 200 -12.85 -2.28 5.31
C LEU A 200 -13.08 -1.87 6.77
N ARG A 201 -12.92 -0.57 7.06
CA ARG A 201 -13.20 0.01 8.38
C ARG A 201 -14.70 0.10 8.68
N SER A 202 -15.54 0.30 7.68
CA SER A 202 -16.99 0.47 7.80
C SER A 202 -17.77 -0.84 7.89
N VAL A 203 -17.10 -1.99 7.71
CA VAL A 203 -17.71 -3.30 7.96
C VAL A 203 -18.08 -3.37 9.45
N LYS A 204 -19.31 -2.91 9.73
CA LYS A 204 -19.90 -2.88 11.08
C LYS A 204 -20.28 -4.30 11.53
N GLU A 205 -20.29 -4.43 12.82
CA GLU A 205 -20.78 -5.52 13.65
C GLU A 205 -22.12 -6.08 13.18
#